data_67d074e88bd055cab992fe851baff776
#
_entry.id   67d074e88bd055cab992fe851baff776
#
_cell.length_a   1.000
_cell.length_b   1.000
_cell.length_c   1.000
_cell.angle_alpha   90.00
_cell.angle_beta   90.00
_cell.angle_gamma   90.00
#
_symmetry.space_group_name_H-M   'P 1'
#
loop_
_entity.id
_entity.type
_entity.pdbx_description
1 polymer ?
#
loop_
_entity_poly.entity_id
_entity_poly.type
_entity_poly.pdbx_seq_one_letter_code
_entity_poly.pdbx_strand_id
1 'polypeptide(L)'
;IYKHQKGHALNSELSLIKKRTKYNNNHYFVDAVLEELNSIYGPELVSSGGLRIFTTLDSKLQKSAEEAALHHLEFLDKRLVSRDKKLQTAVVTIDNKSGAVRVMIGGTSYEKSQFNRALSPNRMVGSSFKPVVYMSAMQKLGYHPGTVLVDEPMIFELPHNKTWEPANYN
;
A
#
# COMPACT_ATOMS: atom_id res chain seq x y z
N ILE A 1 -28.10 -8.12 45.31
CA ILE A 1 -26.71 -8.10 44.83
C ILE A 1 -26.58 -7.12 43.67
N TYR A 2 -27.49 -7.05 42.70
CA TYR A 2 -27.40 -6.17 41.53
C TYR A 2 -27.48 -4.66 41.79
N LYS A 3 -28.22 -4.21 42.83
CA LYS A 3 -28.38 -2.79 43.16
C LYS A 3 -27.11 -2.17 43.78
N HIS A 4 -26.34 -2.93 44.54
CA HIS A 4 -25.11 -2.43 45.18
C HIS A 4 -23.95 -2.26 44.22
N GLN A 5 -23.87 -3.09 43.19
CA GLN A 5 -22.80 -2.99 42.19
C GLN A 5 -23.00 -1.81 41.21
N LYS A 6 -24.26 -1.40 40.97
CA LYS A 6 -24.56 -0.25 40.12
C LYS A 6 -24.15 1.09 40.73
N GLY A 7 -24.22 1.22 42.05
CA GLY A 7 -23.80 2.43 42.77
C GLY A 7 -22.28 2.61 42.80
N HIS A 8 -21.51 1.52 42.89
CA HIS A 8 -20.05 1.57 42.84
C HIS A 8 -19.50 1.88 41.46
N ALA A 9 -20.15 1.43 40.39
CA ALA A 9 -19.76 1.71 39.03
C ALA A 9 -19.99 3.18 38.61
N LEU A 10 -20.99 3.83 39.22
CA LEU A 10 -21.31 5.25 38.94
C LEU A 10 -20.40 6.25 39.68
N ASN A 11 -19.74 5.83 40.77
CA ASN A 11 -18.87 6.69 41.60
C ASN A 11 -17.39 6.35 41.47
N SER A 12 -16.99 5.32 40.69
CA SER A 12 -15.61 5.10 40.37
C SER A 12 -15.20 6.10 39.29
N GLU A 13 -14.19 6.93 39.57
CA GLU A 13 -13.49 7.67 38.49
C GLU A 13 -13.15 6.67 37.39
N LEU A 14 -13.75 6.83 36.21
CA LEU A 14 -13.39 6.12 35.02
C LEU A 14 -11.96 6.51 34.67
N SER A 15 -11.00 5.81 35.24
CA SER A 15 -9.63 5.83 34.69
C SER A 15 -9.73 5.18 33.34
N LEU A 16 -9.93 6.00 32.30
CA LEU A 16 -9.74 5.60 30.93
C LEU A 16 -8.27 5.20 30.80
N ILE A 17 -7.99 3.94 31.11
CA ILE A 17 -6.74 3.32 30.66
C ILE A 17 -6.84 3.37 29.14
N LYS A 18 -6.28 4.43 28.54
CA LYS A 18 -5.89 4.38 27.15
C LYS A 18 -4.94 3.18 27.06
N LYS A 19 -5.50 2.02 26.79
CA LYS A 19 -4.74 0.88 26.35
C LYS A 19 -4.05 1.39 25.10
N ARG A 20 -2.83 1.91 25.25
CA ARG A 20 -1.91 2.06 24.14
C ARG A 20 -1.73 0.64 23.64
N THR A 21 -2.57 0.23 22.72
CA THR A 21 -2.22 -0.86 21.86
C THR A 21 -0.86 -0.46 21.33
N LYS A 22 0.19 -1.17 21.75
CA LYS A 22 1.47 -1.14 21.06
C LYS A 22 1.15 -1.67 19.67
N TYR A 23 0.74 -0.76 18.80
CA TYR A 23 0.69 -1.06 17.38
C TYR A 23 2.15 -1.31 17.01
N ASN A 24 2.49 -2.57 16.83
CA ASN A 24 3.68 -2.92 16.07
C ASN A 24 3.59 -2.14 14.75
N ASN A 25 4.67 -1.76 14.14
CA ASN A 25 4.84 -0.85 12.99
C ASN A 25 3.95 -1.07 11.74
N ASN A 26 2.79 -1.72 11.87
CA ASN A 26 1.88 -2.15 10.80
C ASN A 26 0.78 -1.12 10.49
N HIS A 27 0.97 0.14 10.86
CA HIS A 27 -0.08 1.17 10.82
C HIS A 27 -0.72 1.35 9.44
N TYR A 28 0.06 1.39 8.37
CA TYR A 28 -0.48 1.54 7.01
C TYR A 28 -1.39 0.38 6.61
N PHE A 29 -1.03 -0.86 7.01
CA PHE A 29 -1.86 -2.02 6.76
C PHE A 29 -3.13 -1.99 7.62
N VAL A 30 -3.02 -1.61 8.88
CA VAL A 30 -4.17 -1.50 9.80
C VAL A 30 -5.16 -0.47 9.30
N ASP A 31 -4.69 0.70 8.86
CA ASP A 31 -5.57 1.73 8.31
C ASP A 31 -6.30 1.25 7.04
N ALA A 32 -5.59 0.54 6.16
CA ALA A 32 -6.21 -0.04 4.96
C ALA A 32 -7.33 -1.05 5.33
N VAL A 33 -7.07 -1.89 6.33
CA VAL A 33 -8.08 -2.85 6.83
C VAL A 33 -9.26 -2.13 7.46
N LEU A 34 -9.03 -1.07 8.24
CA LEU A 34 -10.11 -0.29 8.86
C LEU A 34 -10.94 0.45 7.82
N GLU A 35 -10.32 0.99 6.78
CA GLU A 35 -11.00 1.64 5.66
C GLU A 35 -11.91 0.64 4.92
N GLU A 36 -11.41 -0.55 4.62
CA GLU A 36 -12.19 -1.62 4.01
C GLU A 36 -13.37 -2.06 4.89
N LEU A 37 -13.14 -2.27 6.18
CA LEU A 37 -14.19 -2.64 7.13
C LEU A 37 -15.25 -1.55 7.26
N ASN A 38 -14.86 -0.29 7.33
CA ASN A 38 -15.79 0.83 7.38
C ASN A 38 -16.65 0.91 6.12
N SER A 39 -16.07 0.59 4.96
CA SER A 39 -16.80 0.54 3.69
C SER A 39 -17.84 -0.58 3.65
N ILE A 40 -17.53 -1.75 4.24
CA ILE A 40 -18.39 -2.93 4.20
C ILE A 40 -19.46 -2.91 5.30
N TYR A 41 -19.06 -2.57 6.52
CA TYR A 41 -19.90 -2.72 7.72
C TYR A 41 -20.39 -1.40 8.31
N GLY A 42 -19.85 -0.28 7.87
CA GLY A 42 -20.10 1.05 8.41
C GLY A 42 -19.25 1.38 9.65
N PRO A 43 -18.97 2.67 9.87
CA PRO A 43 -18.08 3.13 10.94
C PRO A 43 -18.66 2.89 12.35
N GLU A 44 -19.99 2.87 12.51
CA GLU A 44 -20.64 2.65 13.81
C GLU A 44 -20.35 1.25 14.35
N LEU A 45 -20.47 0.22 13.51
CA LEU A 45 -20.19 -1.16 13.93
C LEU A 45 -18.71 -1.36 14.21
N VAL A 46 -17.83 -0.83 13.33
CA VAL A 46 -16.38 -0.96 13.48
C VAL A 46 -15.88 -0.26 14.76
N SER A 47 -16.44 0.90 15.10
CA SER A 47 -16.07 1.67 16.29
C SER A 47 -16.70 1.18 17.58
N SER A 48 -17.82 0.45 17.53
CA SER A 48 -18.52 -0.06 18.73
C SER A 48 -17.68 -1.05 19.54
N GLY A 49 -16.65 -1.62 18.94
CA GLY A 49 -15.73 -2.55 19.57
C GLY A 49 -16.22 -4.00 19.59
N GLY A 50 -15.39 -4.88 20.15
CA GLY A 50 -15.70 -6.32 20.28
C GLY A 50 -15.43 -7.16 19.04
N LEU A 51 -15.04 -6.56 17.91
CA LEU A 51 -14.67 -7.29 16.71
C LEU A 51 -13.31 -7.98 16.86
N ARG A 52 -13.20 -9.19 16.37
CA ARG A 52 -11.95 -9.92 16.21
C ARG A 52 -11.65 -10.04 14.71
N ILE A 53 -10.64 -9.29 14.26
CA ILE A 53 -10.31 -9.17 12.85
C ILE A 53 -9.07 -10.00 12.57
N PHE A 54 -9.21 -11.01 11.72
CA PHE A 54 -8.12 -11.83 11.24
C PHE A 54 -7.69 -11.31 9.87
N THR A 55 -6.40 -11.06 9.71
CA THR A 55 -5.85 -10.47 8.49
C THR A 55 -4.80 -11.38 7.86
N THR A 56 -4.40 -11.03 6.65
CA THR A 56 -3.39 -11.76 5.88
C THR A 56 -1.95 -11.29 6.14
N LEU A 57 -1.77 -10.28 6.99
CA LEU A 57 -0.46 -9.71 7.30
C LEU A 57 0.48 -10.77 7.91
N ASP A 58 1.68 -10.86 7.38
CA ASP A 58 2.79 -11.59 8.01
C ASP A 58 3.67 -10.60 8.78
N SER A 59 3.53 -10.58 10.09
CA SER A 59 4.23 -9.60 10.94
C SER A 59 5.75 -9.76 10.94
N LYS A 60 6.27 -10.96 10.69
CA LYS A 60 7.71 -11.20 10.59
C LYS A 60 8.24 -10.67 9.26
N LEU A 61 7.54 -10.98 8.18
CA LEU A 61 7.88 -10.49 6.85
C LEU A 61 7.76 -8.97 6.77
N GLN A 62 6.71 -8.40 7.36
CA GLN A 62 6.50 -6.95 7.46
C GLN A 62 7.70 -6.26 8.12
N LYS A 63 8.13 -6.75 9.28
CA LYS A 63 9.27 -6.19 9.99
C LYS A 63 10.56 -6.26 9.15
N SER A 64 10.85 -7.40 8.56
CA SER A 64 12.04 -7.56 7.70
C SER A 64 12.00 -6.65 6.47
N ALA A 65 10.83 -6.47 5.86
CA ALA A 65 10.65 -5.58 4.73
C ALA A 65 10.83 -4.10 5.12
N GLU A 66 10.33 -3.68 6.29
CA GLU A 66 10.54 -2.33 6.82
C GLU A 66 12.03 -2.04 7.08
N GLU A 67 12.72 -2.95 7.75
CA GLU A 67 14.16 -2.83 8.02
C GLU A 67 14.97 -2.74 6.72
N ALA A 68 14.68 -3.59 5.73
CA ALA A 68 15.35 -3.57 4.45
C ALA A 68 15.08 -2.27 3.66
N ALA A 69 13.83 -1.83 3.63
CA ALA A 69 13.43 -0.61 2.94
C ALA A 69 14.09 0.63 3.54
N LEU A 70 14.09 0.76 4.87
CA LEU A 70 14.71 1.88 5.57
C LEU A 70 16.22 1.92 5.37
N HIS A 71 16.88 0.78 5.52
CA HIS A 71 18.33 0.68 5.29
C HIS A 71 18.72 1.09 3.87
N HIS A 72 17.96 0.65 2.87
CA HIS A 72 18.22 1.03 1.47
C HIS A 72 17.96 2.52 1.22
N LEU A 73 16.92 3.09 1.80
CA LEU A 73 16.64 4.51 1.68
C LEU A 73 17.72 5.39 2.32
N GLU A 74 18.26 5.01 3.47
CA GLU A 74 19.39 5.72 4.09
C GLU A 74 20.63 5.72 3.19
N PHE A 75 20.88 4.61 2.51
CA PHE A 75 21.95 4.50 1.54
C PHE A 75 21.73 5.43 0.32
N LEU A 76 20.50 5.50 -0.19
CA LEU A 76 20.14 6.37 -1.30
C LEU A 76 20.16 7.85 -0.90
N ASP A 77 19.64 8.21 0.27
CA ASP A 77 19.64 9.59 0.77
C ASP A 77 21.08 10.14 0.89
N LYS A 78 22.04 9.32 1.30
CA LYS A 78 23.46 9.72 1.36
C LYS A 78 24.08 9.98 -0.01
N ARG A 79 23.59 9.33 -1.05
CA ARG A 79 24.10 9.50 -2.45
C ARG A 79 23.42 10.64 -3.19
N LEU A 80 22.19 10.98 -2.82
CA LEU A 80 21.37 11.98 -3.50
C LEU A 80 21.41 13.34 -2.77
N VAL A 81 22.60 13.81 -2.42
CA VAL A 81 22.93 14.98 -1.59
C VAL A 81 22.25 16.30 -2.04
N SER A 82 21.61 16.33 -3.20
CA SER A 82 21.06 17.57 -3.78
C SER A 82 19.53 17.73 -3.64
N ARG A 83 18.87 17.00 -2.75
CA ARG A 83 17.41 17.08 -2.60
C ARG A 83 17.00 17.63 -1.25
N ASP A 84 16.24 18.70 -1.26
CA ASP A 84 15.62 19.31 -0.06
C ASP A 84 14.59 18.41 0.63
N LYS A 85 14.17 17.31 -0.03
CA LYS A 85 13.15 16.41 0.48
C LYS A 85 13.70 14.99 0.62
N LYS A 86 13.50 14.40 1.79
CA LYS A 86 13.81 12.99 2.04
C LYS A 86 13.01 12.05 1.13
N LEU A 87 13.68 11.01 0.67
CA LEU A 87 13.06 9.97 -0.13
C LEU A 87 11.91 9.30 0.64
N GLN A 88 10.92 8.84 -0.11
CA GLN A 88 9.81 8.04 0.38
C GLN A 88 9.76 6.72 -0.37
N THR A 89 9.12 5.72 0.24
CA THR A 89 8.94 4.40 -0.38
C THR A 89 7.53 3.89 -0.18
N ALA A 90 7.15 2.93 -1.02
CA ALA A 90 6.01 2.07 -0.81
C ALA A 90 6.39 0.64 -1.21
N VAL A 91 5.96 -0.34 -0.42
CA VAL A 91 6.18 -1.77 -0.70
C VAL A 91 4.89 -2.52 -0.46
N VAL A 92 4.50 -3.37 -1.40
CA VAL A 92 3.41 -4.32 -1.25
C VAL A 92 3.93 -5.69 -1.63
N THR A 93 3.77 -6.67 -0.74
CA THR A 93 4.08 -8.07 -1.02
C THR A 93 2.82 -8.89 -1.05
N ILE A 94 2.62 -9.59 -2.16
CA ILE A 94 1.43 -10.40 -2.42
C ILE A 94 1.84 -11.87 -2.54
N ASP A 95 1.11 -12.73 -1.88
CA ASP A 95 1.23 -14.18 -2.05
C ASP A 95 0.66 -14.58 -3.43
N ASN A 96 1.52 -15.11 -4.29
CA ASN A 96 1.14 -15.42 -5.68
C ASN A 96 0.06 -16.51 -5.82
N LYS A 97 -0.13 -17.36 -4.81
CA LYS A 97 -1.12 -18.44 -4.85
C LYS A 97 -2.49 -17.96 -4.39
N SER A 98 -2.54 -17.18 -3.34
CA SER A 98 -3.78 -16.76 -2.69
C SER A 98 -4.21 -15.34 -3.05
N GLY A 99 -3.32 -14.52 -3.61
CA GLY A 99 -3.53 -13.07 -3.81
C GLY A 99 -3.50 -12.26 -2.51
N ALA A 100 -3.17 -12.89 -1.38
CA ALA A 100 -3.19 -12.25 -0.07
C ALA A 100 -2.05 -11.23 0.09
N VAL A 101 -2.35 -10.03 0.56
CA VAL A 101 -1.34 -9.03 0.91
C VAL A 101 -0.67 -9.43 2.22
N ARG A 102 0.65 -9.69 2.17
CA ARG A 102 1.48 -10.11 3.30
C ARG A 102 2.26 -8.98 3.94
N VAL A 103 2.59 -7.95 3.15
CA VAL A 103 3.32 -6.75 3.58
C VAL A 103 2.70 -5.53 2.95
N MET A 104 2.60 -4.45 3.71
CA MET A 104 2.23 -3.13 3.19
C MET A 104 3.02 -2.04 3.91
N ILE A 105 3.84 -1.32 3.17
CA ILE A 105 4.59 -0.15 3.63
C ILE A 105 4.15 1.04 2.77
N GLY A 106 3.61 2.08 3.38
CA GLY A 106 3.10 3.26 2.69
C GLY A 106 4.00 4.49 2.77
N GLY A 107 5.12 4.38 3.50
CA GLY A 107 6.06 5.48 3.69
C GLY A 107 7.19 5.12 4.65
N THR A 108 8.12 6.03 4.87
CA THR A 108 9.29 5.83 5.75
C THR A 108 8.97 5.96 7.24
N SER A 109 7.93 6.67 7.60
CA SER A 109 7.50 6.86 8.99
C SER A 109 6.03 7.23 9.03
N TYR A 110 5.22 6.38 9.64
CA TYR A 110 3.80 6.63 9.84
C TYR A 110 3.54 7.83 10.77
N GLU A 111 4.38 8.03 11.77
CA GLU A 111 4.27 9.16 12.71
C GLU A 111 4.43 10.51 12.00
N LYS A 112 5.28 10.57 10.96
CA LYS A 112 5.52 11.80 10.19
C LYS A 112 4.52 11.99 9.05
N SER A 113 4.00 10.90 8.49
CA SER A 113 3.05 10.95 7.40
C SER A 113 2.21 9.68 7.37
N GLN A 114 0.91 9.82 7.62
CA GLN A 114 -0.07 8.73 7.54
C GLN A 114 -0.51 8.46 6.09
N PHE A 115 -0.03 9.26 5.14
CA PHE A 115 -0.36 9.07 3.73
C PHE A 115 0.18 7.75 3.20
N ASN A 116 -0.73 6.82 2.87
CA ASN A 116 -0.40 5.50 2.37
C ASN A 116 -0.11 5.53 0.86
N ARG A 117 1.18 5.59 0.50
CA ARG A 117 1.63 5.63 -0.90
C ARG A 117 1.41 4.30 -1.63
N ALA A 118 1.22 3.20 -0.89
CA ALA A 118 0.94 1.90 -1.49
C ALA A 118 -0.47 1.82 -2.10
N LEU A 119 -1.41 2.61 -1.58
CA LEU A 119 -2.80 2.70 -2.04
C LEU A 119 -3.08 3.97 -2.86
N SER A 120 -2.09 4.86 -3.01
CA SER A 120 -2.29 6.11 -3.73
C SER A 120 -2.40 5.87 -5.24
N PRO A 121 -3.54 6.27 -5.88
CA PRO A 121 -3.78 5.99 -7.30
C PRO A 121 -3.03 6.92 -8.26
N ASN A 122 -2.38 7.99 -7.76
CA ASN A 122 -1.87 9.08 -8.58
C ASN A 122 -0.38 8.93 -8.89
N ARG A 123 0.04 7.77 -9.39
CA ARG A 123 1.43 7.54 -9.83
C ARG A 123 1.47 7.05 -11.25
N MET A 124 2.35 7.66 -12.05
CA MET A 124 2.64 7.14 -13.38
C MET A 124 3.35 5.80 -13.26
N VAL A 125 2.76 4.78 -13.86
CA VAL A 125 3.32 3.40 -13.80
C VAL A 125 4.55 3.23 -14.68
N GLY A 126 4.70 4.03 -15.74
CA GLY A 126 5.81 3.96 -16.67
C GLY A 126 6.01 2.52 -17.20
N SER A 127 7.26 2.09 -17.27
CA SER A 127 7.62 0.74 -17.73
C SER A 127 7.11 -0.40 -16.85
N SER A 128 6.67 -0.12 -15.63
CA SER A 128 6.04 -1.15 -14.78
C SER A 128 4.71 -1.66 -15.35
N PHE A 129 4.15 -0.97 -16.34
CA PHE A 129 2.95 -1.42 -17.05
C PHE A 129 3.24 -2.48 -18.13
N LYS A 130 4.50 -2.63 -18.58
CA LYS A 130 4.88 -3.57 -19.64
C LYS A 130 4.44 -5.02 -19.37
N PRO A 131 4.56 -5.59 -18.17
CA PRO A 131 4.06 -6.95 -17.90
C PRO A 131 2.59 -7.13 -18.23
N VAL A 132 1.74 -6.12 -17.96
CA VAL A 132 0.30 -6.15 -18.28
C VAL A 132 0.10 -6.14 -19.79
N VAL A 133 0.86 -5.32 -20.53
CA VAL A 133 0.81 -5.26 -22.00
C VAL A 133 1.21 -6.60 -22.61
N TYR A 134 2.34 -7.16 -22.20
CA TYR A 134 2.82 -8.44 -22.72
C TYR A 134 1.86 -9.60 -22.38
N MET A 135 1.36 -9.65 -21.15
CA MET A 135 0.38 -10.67 -20.77
C MET A 135 -0.90 -10.56 -21.61
N SER A 136 -1.38 -9.35 -21.87
CA SER A 136 -2.54 -9.11 -22.73
C SER A 136 -2.28 -9.55 -24.17
N ALA A 137 -1.09 -9.27 -24.71
CA ALA A 137 -0.69 -9.70 -26.04
C ALA A 137 -0.62 -11.23 -26.14
N MET A 138 -0.05 -11.90 -25.15
CA MET A 138 -0.02 -13.37 -25.08
C MET A 138 -1.44 -13.95 -25.03
N GLN A 139 -2.30 -13.40 -24.19
CA GLN A 139 -3.64 -13.93 -23.99
C GLN A 139 -4.60 -13.63 -25.16
N LYS A 140 -4.51 -12.44 -25.77
CA LYS A 140 -5.45 -11.97 -26.78
C LYS A 140 -5.00 -12.20 -28.19
N LEU A 141 -3.69 -12.15 -28.44
CA LEU A 141 -3.10 -12.18 -29.79
C LEU A 141 -2.30 -13.48 -30.04
N GLY A 142 -2.22 -14.38 -29.07
CA GLY A 142 -1.46 -15.63 -29.18
C GLY A 142 0.07 -15.41 -29.23
N TYR A 143 0.55 -14.28 -28.79
CA TYR A 143 1.98 -14.01 -28.72
C TYR A 143 2.65 -14.91 -27.68
N HIS A 144 3.92 -15.15 -27.85
CA HIS A 144 4.75 -15.91 -26.92
C HIS A 144 6.12 -15.22 -26.75
N PRO A 145 6.95 -15.57 -25.77
CA PRO A 145 8.20 -14.88 -25.51
C PRO A 145 9.20 -14.81 -26.69
N GLY A 146 9.08 -15.72 -27.66
CA GLY A 146 9.87 -15.71 -28.89
C GLY A 146 9.21 -15.03 -30.09
N THR A 147 8.06 -14.35 -29.90
CA THR A 147 7.41 -13.61 -30.99
C THR A 147 8.28 -12.41 -31.38
N VAL A 148 8.63 -12.35 -32.67
CA VAL A 148 9.39 -11.23 -33.22
C VAL A 148 8.45 -10.05 -33.48
N LEU A 149 8.80 -8.89 -32.93
CA LEU A 149 8.12 -7.63 -33.19
C LEU A 149 9.02 -6.77 -34.08
N VAL A 150 8.40 -6.10 -35.05
CA VAL A 150 9.13 -5.14 -35.88
C VAL A 150 9.15 -3.80 -35.15
N ASP A 151 10.36 -3.26 -34.95
CA ASP A 151 10.57 -1.95 -34.36
C ASP A 151 10.81 -0.94 -35.49
N GLU A 152 9.74 -0.25 -35.86
CA GLU A 152 9.76 0.73 -36.95
C GLU A 152 9.14 2.05 -36.46
N PRO A 153 9.50 3.20 -37.05
CA PRO A 153 8.87 4.48 -36.74
C PRO A 153 7.36 4.42 -36.97
N MET A 154 6.58 4.80 -35.99
CA MET A 154 5.13 4.86 -36.06
C MET A 154 4.65 6.27 -35.76
N ILE A 155 3.68 6.77 -36.54
CA ILE A 155 3.04 8.05 -36.31
C ILE A 155 1.55 7.81 -36.03
N PHE A 156 1.10 8.28 -34.89
CA PHE A 156 -0.31 8.21 -34.50
C PHE A 156 -0.95 9.59 -34.62
N GLU A 157 -2.04 9.67 -35.34
CA GLU A 157 -2.86 10.87 -35.41
C GLU A 157 -3.75 10.94 -34.15
N LEU A 158 -3.67 12.04 -33.44
CA LEU A 158 -4.47 12.34 -32.25
C LEU A 158 -5.53 13.39 -32.57
N PRO A 159 -6.61 13.51 -31.78
CA PRO A 159 -7.58 14.58 -31.90
C PRO A 159 -6.91 15.97 -31.91
N HIS A 160 -7.55 16.91 -32.61
CA HIS A 160 -7.06 18.31 -32.76
C HIS A 160 -5.78 18.45 -33.58
N ASN A 161 -5.62 17.63 -34.65
CA ASN A 161 -4.47 17.67 -35.56
C ASN A 161 -3.11 17.55 -34.88
N LYS A 162 -3.05 16.82 -33.76
CA LYS A 162 -1.81 16.48 -33.08
C LYS A 162 -1.32 15.13 -33.57
N THR A 163 -0.01 14.99 -33.70
CA THR A 163 0.66 13.72 -33.95
C THR A 163 1.44 13.27 -32.74
N TRP A 164 1.51 11.97 -32.54
CA TRP A 164 2.39 11.36 -31.55
C TRP A 164 3.29 10.33 -32.24
N GLU A 165 4.56 10.57 -32.13
CA GLU A 165 5.62 9.72 -32.68
C GLU A 165 6.44 9.19 -31.49
N PRO A 166 6.20 7.95 -31.05
CA PRO A 166 6.99 7.35 -30.00
C PRO A 166 8.41 7.05 -30.48
N ALA A 167 9.39 7.46 -29.70
CA ALA A 167 10.80 7.14 -29.94
C ALA A 167 11.31 6.11 -28.92
N ASN A 168 12.28 5.32 -29.32
CA ASN A 168 12.97 4.43 -28.41
C ASN A 168 13.80 5.22 -27.41
N TYR A 169 13.90 4.70 -26.20
CA TYR A 169 14.74 5.29 -25.16
C TYR A 169 16.19 4.83 -25.39
N ASN A 170 17.07 5.76 -25.73
CA ASN A 170 18.50 5.53 -25.87
C ASN A 170 19.22 5.57 -24.53
#